data_64aa437744631541fbf97ec8063a24c3
#
_entry.id   64aa437744631541fbf97ec8063a24c3
#
_cell.length_a   1.000
_cell.length_b   1.000
_cell.length_c   1.000
_cell.angle_alpha   90.00
_cell.angle_beta   90.00
_cell.angle_gamma   90.00
#
_symmetry.space_group_name_H-M   'P 1'
#
loop_
_entity.id
_entity.type
_entity.pdbx_description
1 polymer ?
#
loop_
_entity_poly.entity_id
_entity_poly.type
_entity_poly.pdbx_seq_one_letter_code
_entity_poly.pdbx_strand_id
1 'polypeptide(L)'
;MDLEIRQLKIRDIINRDTAVSSDDGEIIYNFIVKCINDKCIAELDFSEINILTTAFLNSAIGQLYNTYSSDQLNTTLRLKNVADEDKILFKKVIERAKEYFANKKGFGDSANKAIYGS
;
A
#
# COMPACT_ATOMS: atom_id res chain seq x y z
N MET A 1 4.57 -5.14 -23.96
CA MET A 1 3.29 -4.43 -23.99
C MET A 1 3.15 -3.54 -22.79
N ASP A 2 2.80 -2.29 -23.02
CA ASP A 2 2.70 -1.33 -21.94
C ASP A 2 1.42 -1.50 -21.16
N LEU A 3 1.53 -1.39 -19.86
CA LEU A 3 0.35 -1.45 -19.01
C LEU A 3 -0.27 -0.05 -18.92
N GLU A 4 -1.57 -0.01 -18.83
CA GLU A 4 -2.28 1.24 -18.61
C GLU A 4 -1.93 1.78 -17.23
N ILE A 5 -1.74 3.10 -17.13
CA ILE A 5 -1.52 3.75 -15.84
C ILE A 5 -2.81 4.42 -15.45
N ARG A 6 -3.33 4.04 -14.29
CA ARG A 6 -4.59 4.60 -13.77
C ARG A 6 -4.27 5.58 -12.66
N GLN A 7 -4.60 6.85 -12.87
CA GLN A 7 -4.35 7.90 -11.90
C GLN A 7 -5.39 7.83 -10.78
N LEU A 8 -4.92 7.77 -9.55
CA LEU A 8 -5.79 7.76 -8.38
C LEU A 8 -5.42 8.96 -7.53
N LYS A 9 -6.14 10.06 -7.71
CA LYS A 9 -5.90 11.27 -6.92
C LYS A 9 -6.60 11.11 -5.58
N ILE A 10 -5.82 10.96 -4.53
CA ILE A 10 -6.33 10.67 -3.20
C ILE A 10 -7.34 11.73 -2.75
N ARG A 11 -6.98 13.00 -2.92
CA ARG A 11 -7.81 14.13 -2.53
C ARG A 11 -9.22 14.05 -3.11
N ASP A 12 -9.33 13.64 -4.37
CA ASP A 12 -10.61 13.56 -5.04
C ASP A 12 -11.39 12.32 -4.62
N ILE A 13 -10.71 11.21 -4.39
CA ILE A 13 -11.37 9.95 -4.05
C ILE A 13 -11.97 10.02 -2.65
N ILE A 14 -11.20 10.49 -1.66
CA ILE A 14 -11.71 10.57 -0.30
C ILE A 14 -12.44 11.88 -0.02
N ASN A 15 -12.36 12.83 -0.97
CA ASN A 15 -13.06 14.11 -0.89
C ASN A 15 -12.68 14.93 0.33
N ARG A 16 -11.40 14.95 0.67
CA ARG A 16 -10.85 15.77 1.76
C ARG A 16 -9.34 15.87 1.60
N ASP A 17 -8.76 16.88 2.25
CA ASP A 17 -7.32 17.11 2.15
C ASP A 17 -6.54 16.48 3.31
N THR A 18 -7.20 15.67 4.13
CA THR A 18 -6.55 14.96 5.22
C THR A 18 -6.76 13.46 5.03
N ALA A 19 -5.66 12.73 4.90
CA ALA A 19 -5.67 11.28 4.73
C ALA A 19 -5.26 10.66 6.05
N VAL A 20 -6.22 10.54 6.98
CA VAL A 20 -5.92 10.16 8.36
C VAL A 20 -6.60 8.89 8.83
N SER A 21 -7.77 8.55 8.31
CA SER A 21 -8.53 7.43 8.88
C SER A 21 -8.27 6.12 8.13
N SER A 22 -8.41 5.02 8.87
CA SER A 22 -8.33 3.69 8.26
C SER A 22 -9.44 3.47 7.26
N ASP A 23 -10.63 4.04 7.51
CA ASP A 23 -11.76 3.91 6.60
C ASP A 23 -11.45 4.52 5.24
N ASP A 24 -10.85 5.72 5.22
CA ASP A 24 -10.45 6.34 3.96
C ASP A 24 -9.34 5.54 3.29
N GLY A 25 -8.43 4.98 4.09
CA GLY A 25 -7.39 4.11 3.56
C GLY A 25 -7.96 2.87 2.89
N GLU A 26 -9.02 2.30 3.47
CA GLU A 26 -9.67 1.12 2.91
C GLU A 26 -10.28 1.42 1.54
N ILE A 27 -10.82 2.62 1.37
CA ILE A 27 -11.35 3.03 0.06
C ILE A 27 -10.26 3.02 -0.98
N ILE A 28 -9.10 3.59 -0.65
CA ILE A 28 -7.96 3.62 -1.56
C ILE A 28 -7.45 2.20 -1.83
N TYR A 29 -7.37 1.38 -0.80
CA TYR A 29 -6.98 -0.02 -0.94
C TYR A 29 -7.84 -0.73 -1.99
N ASN A 30 -9.15 -0.54 -1.93
CA ASN A 30 -10.07 -1.19 -2.86
C ASN A 30 -9.83 -0.72 -4.30
N PHE A 31 -9.53 0.57 -4.50
CA PHE A 31 -9.19 1.08 -5.82
C PHE A 31 -7.90 0.46 -6.34
N ILE A 32 -6.90 0.30 -5.47
CA ILE A 32 -5.62 -0.30 -5.87
C ILE A 32 -5.82 -1.76 -6.28
N VAL A 33 -6.57 -2.51 -5.48
CA VAL A 33 -6.84 -3.92 -5.76
C VAL A 33 -7.54 -4.06 -7.12
N LYS A 34 -8.50 -3.18 -7.39
CA LYS A 34 -9.19 -3.20 -8.67
C LYS A 34 -8.22 -2.94 -9.82
N CYS A 35 -7.30 -1.99 -9.66
CA CYS A 35 -6.29 -1.74 -10.68
C CYS A 35 -5.42 -2.97 -10.93
N ILE A 36 -5.00 -3.64 -9.86
CA ILE A 36 -4.17 -4.83 -10.00
C ILE A 36 -4.94 -5.93 -10.71
N ASN A 37 -6.19 -6.14 -10.35
CA ASN A 37 -7.04 -7.14 -10.99
C ASN A 37 -7.29 -6.82 -12.47
N ASP A 38 -7.37 -5.54 -12.80
CA ASP A 38 -7.56 -5.09 -14.19
C ASP A 38 -6.24 -5.04 -14.96
N LYS A 39 -5.14 -5.40 -14.30
CA LYS A 39 -3.79 -5.42 -14.88
C LYS A 39 -3.34 -4.03 -15.30
N CYS A 40 -3.64 -3.06 -14.46
CA CYS A 40 -3.23 -1.67 -14.63
C CYS A 40 -2.21 -1.30 -13.57
N ILE A 41 -1.48 -0.22 -13.81
CA ILE A 41 -0.60 0.36 -12.81
C ILE A 41 -1.41 1.42 -12.05
N ALA A 42 -1.44 1.31 -10.73
CA ALA A 42 -2.11 2.30 -9.90
C ALA A 42 -1.10 3.38 -9.53
N GLU A 43 -1.33 4.60 -9.97
CA GLU A 43 -0.48 5.72 -9.61
C GLU A 43 -1.23 6.60 -8.61
N LEU A 44 -0.78 6.57 -7.36
CA LEU A 44 -1.42 7.32 -6.29
C LEU A 44 -0.87 8.73 -6.24
N ASP A 45 -1.75 9.70 -6.42
CA ASP A 45 -1.38 11.11 -6.44
C ASP A 45 -1.77 11.75 -5.11
N PHE A 46 -0.77 12.20 -4.35
CA PHE A 46 -0.97 12.78 -3.02
C PHE A 46 -0.97 14.31 -3.05
N SER A 47 -1.10 14.93 -4.24
CA SER A 47 -1.15 16.38 -4.30
C SER A 47 -2.34 16.90 -3.50
N GLU A 48 -2.16 18.05 -2.85
CA GLU A 48 -3.19 18.71 -2.04
C GLU A 48 -3.63 17.90 -0.81
N ILE A 49 -2.81 16.93 -0.39
CA ILE A 49 -3.04 16.24 0.89
C ILE A 49 -2.15 16.92 1.92
N ASN A 50 -2.76 17.50 2.94
CA ASN A 50 -2.06 18.27 3.96
C ASN A 50 -1.63 17.45 5.15
N ILE A 51 -2.39 16.42 5.50
CA ILE A 51 -2.08 15.58 6.66
C ILE A 51 -2.18 14.12 6.23
N LEU A 52 -1.17 13.34 6.62
CA LEU A 52 -1.10 11.94 6.27
C LEU A 52 -0.68 11.15 7.53
N THR A 53 -1.34 10.05 7.81
CA THR A 53 -1.06 9.25 8.99
C THR A 53 -0.69 7.81 8.65
N THR A 54 -0.05 7.13 9.60
CA THR A 54 0.26 5.71 9.43
C THR A 54 -1.01 4.86 9.38
N ALA A 55 -2.05 5.26 10.11
CA ALA A 55 -3.31 4.51 10.09
C ALA A 55 -3.88 4.46 8.67
N PHE A 56 -3.88 5.60 7.98
CA PHE A 56 -4.34 5.66 6.60
C PHE A 56 -3.45 4.78 5.71
N LEU A 57 -2.13 4.94 5.83
CA LEU A 57 -1.19 4.22 4.96
C LEU A 57 -1.18 2.72 5.20
N ASN A 58 -1.33 2.29 6.45
CA ASN A 58 -1.42 0.86 6.74
C ASN A 58 -2.65 0.26 6.06
N SER A 59 -3.75 0.97 6.08
CA SER A 59 -4.99 0.50 5.48
C SER A 59 -4.93 0.56 3.95
N ALA A 60 -4.36 1.62 3.39
CA ALA A 60 -4.34 1.81 1.94
C ALA A 60 -3.27 0.98 1.25
N ILE A 61 -2.09 0.90 1.83
CA ILE A 61 -0.92 0.31 1.17
C ILE A 61 -0.38 -0.88 1.95
N GLY A 62 -0.25 -0.75 3.26
CA GLY A 62 0.39 -1.79 4.07
C GLY A 62 -0.23 -3.16 3.90
N GLN A 63 -1.55 -3.23 3.91
CA GLN A 63 -2.22 -4.53 3.83
C GLN A 63 -2.09 -5.20 2.46
N LEU A 64 -1.63 -4.49 1.45
CA LEU A 64 -1.40 -5.09 0.14
C LEU A 64 -0.33 -6.18 0.22
N TYR A 65 0.62 -6.03 1.13
CA TYR A 65 1.72 -6.98 1.28
C TYR A 65 1.27 -8.32 1.86
N ASN A 66 0.05 -8.41 2.34
CA ASN A 66 -0.52 -9.68 2.76
C ASN A 66 -0.87 -10.58 1.56
N THR A 67 -1.22 -9.97 0.44
CA THR A 67 -1.72 -10.68 -0.74
C THR A 67 -0.72 -10.68 -1.89
N TYR A 68 -0.01 -9.57 -2.06
CA TYR A 68 0.87 -9.37 -3.21
C TYR A 68 2.32 -9.33 -2.77
N SER A 69 3.22 -9.81 -3.63
CA SER A 69 4.66 -9.76 -3.33
C SER A 69 5.19 -8.35 -3.52
N SER A 70 6.34 -8.07 -2.90
CA SER A 70 7.03 -6.79 -3.10
C SER A 70 7.32 -6.54 -4.58
N ASP A 71 7.76 -7.58 -5.28
CA ASP A 71 8.08 -7.45 -6.71
C ASP A 71 6.85 -7.05 -7.51
N GLN A 72 5.72 -7.68 -7.22
CA GLN A 72 4.47 -7.37 -7.91
C GLN A 72 4.04 -5.94 -7.63
N LEU A 73 4.12 -5.51 -6.37
CA LEU A 73 3.72 -4.15 -6.02
C LEU A 73 4.67 -3.11 -6.58
N ASN A 74 5.97 -3.43 -6.67
CA ASN A 74 6.94 -2.51 -7.26
C ASN A 74 6.62 -2.22 -8.73
N THR A 75 5.98 -3.15 -9.43
CA THR A 75 5.65 -2.96 -10.84
C THR A 75 4.25 -2.43 -11.06
N THR A 76 3.36 -2.53 -10.06
CA THR A 76 1.95 -2.16 -10.25
C THR A 76 1.52 -0.95 -9.43
N LEU A 77 2.37 -0.45 -8.54
CA LEU A 77 2.03 0.66 -7.67
C LEU A 77 3.05 1.77 -7.79
N ARG A 78 2.59 2.99 -8.03
CA ARG A 78 3.45 4.17 -8.11
C ARG A 78 2.92 5.25 -7.19
N LEU A 79 3.84 6.05 -6.65
CA LEU A 79 3.51 7.16 -5.77
C LEU A 79 3.94 8.45 -6.45
N LYS A 80 3.10 9.47 -6.35
CA LYS A 80 3.33 10.74 -7.03
C LYS A 80 2.98 11.89 -6.08
N ASN A 81 3.78 12.95 -6.13
CA ASN A 81 3.54 14.17 -5.36
C ASN A 81 3.49 13.93 -3.85
N VAL A 82 4.38 13.06 -3.37
CA VAL A 82 4.53 12.84 -1.94
C VAL A 82 5.46 13.91 -1.37
N ALA A 83 5.02 14.60 -0.32
CA ALA A 83 5.86 15.61 0.33
C ALA A 83 7.10 14.94 0.92
N ASP A 84 8.23 15.63 0.90
CA ASP A 84 9.49 15.07 1.39
C ASP A 84 9.38 14.59 2.83
N GLU A 85 8.70 15.34 3.69
CA GLU A 85 8.55 14.95 5.09
C GLU A 85 7.72 13.69 5.24
N ASP A 86 6.88 13.36 4.27
CA ASP A 86 6.04 12.17 4.32
C ASP A 86 6.72 10.93 3.76
N LYS A 87 7.82 11.09 3.03
CA LYS A 87 8.52 9.95 2.43
C LYS A 87 9.02 8.97 3.48
N ILE A 88 9.46 9.49 4.61
CA ILE A 88 9.93 8.65 5.72
C ILE A 88 8.77 7.81 6.25
N LEU A 89 7.58 8.40 6.31
CA LEU A 89 6.39 7.72 6.78
C LEU A 89 6.03 6.53 5.86
N PHE A 90 6.06 6.77 4.55
CA PHE A 90 5.81 5.71 3.57
C PHE A 90 6.81 4.58 3.72
N LYS A 91 8.08 4.93 3.83
CA LYS A 91 9.13 3.92 3.95
C LYS A 91 8.91 3.06 5.19
N LYS A 92 8.59 3.70 6.31
CA LYS A 92 8.36 3.00 7.57
C LYS A 92 7.17 2.04 7.46
N VAL A 93 6.07 2.49 6.89
CA VAL A 93 4.87 1.67 6.75
C VAL A 93 5.16 0.47 5.84
N ILE A 94 5.81 0.71 4.72
CA ILE A 94 6.11 -0.35 3.76
C ILE A 94 7.08 -1.38 4.36
N GLU A 95 8.11 -0.93 5.03
CA GLU A 95 9.10 -1.83 5.65
C GLU A 95 8.44 -2.67 6.73
N ARG A 96 7.60 -2.06 7.56
CA ARG A 96 6.90 -2.79 8.61
C ARG A 96 5.93 -3.81 8.04
N ALA A 97 5.24 -3.45 6.96
CA ALA A 97 4.31 -4.36 6.33
C ALA A 97 5.03 -5.56 5.75
N LYS A 98 6.15 -5.32 5.05
CA LYS A 98 6.95 -6.40 4.49
C LYS A 98 7.43 -7.36 5.59
N GLU A 99 7.94 -6.80 6.67
CA GLU A 99 8.45 -7.60 7.77
C GLU A 99 7.33 -8.38 8.46
N TYR A 100 6.23 -7.71 8.74
CA TYR A 100 5.11 -8.33 9.42
C TYR A 100 4.57 -9.53 8.65
N PHE A 101 4.29 -9.34 7.36
CA PHE A 101 3.68 -10.40 6.57
C PHE A 101 4.67 -11.48 6.19
N ALA A 102 5.94 -11.14 6.02
CA ALA A 102 6.97 -12.15 5.76
C ALA A 102 7.14 -13.05 6.97
N ASN A 103 7.21 -12.47 8.17
CA ASN A 103 7.35 -13.25 9.40
C ASN A 103 6.13 -14.12 9.64
N LYS A 104 4.95 -13.58 9.39
CA LYS A 104 3.71 -14.31 9.59
C LYS A 104 3.64 -15.50 8.65
N LYS A 105 3.97 -15.30 7.38
CA LYS A 105 3.95 -16.39 6.41
C LYS A 105 5.05 -17.40 6.68
N GLY A 106 6.24 -16.91 6.95
CA GLY A 106 7.36 -17.78 7.23
C GLY A 106 7.12 -18.61 8.47
N PHE A 107 6.57 -18.00 9.50
CA PHE A 107 6.24 -18.72 10.72
C PHE A 107 5.20 -19.79 10.45
N GLY A 108 4.18 -19.45 9.69
CA GLY A 108 3.14 -20.39 9.33
C GLY A 108 3.66 -21.56 8.54
N ASP A 109 4.55 -21.29 7.62
CA ASP A 109 5.15 -22.34 6.81
C ASP A 109 6.10 -23.18 7.64
N SER A 110 6.84 -22.55 8.53
CA SER A 110 7.82 -23.27 9.31
C SER A 110 7.25 -24.03 10.48
N ALA A 111 6.19 -23.53 11.01
CA ALA A 111 5.55 -24.19 12.11
C ALA A 111 5.15 -25.50 11.69
N ASN A 112 5.15 -25.56 10.52
CA ASN A 112 4.89 -26.67 10.00
C ASN A 112 6.15 -27.17 9.69
N LYS A 113 7.08 -26.54 9.98
CA LYS A 113 8.28 -26.77 9.78
C LYS A 113 8.99 -26.19 10.70
N ALA A 114 8.90 -26.30 11.61
CA ALA A 114 9.34 -25.84 12.31
C ALA A 114 9.43 -25.06 12.93
N ILE A 115 9.16 -25.08 13.44
CA ILE A 115 8.98 -24.27 13.61
C ILE A 115 9.37 -23.70 13.69
N TYR A 116 9.35 -23.93 13.59
CA TYR A 116 9.53 -23.15 13.09
C TYR A 116 9.88 -22.96 12.86
N GLY A 117 9.90 -23.45 13.06
CA GLY A 117 9.97 -23.14 12.61
C GLY A 117 10.06 -23.02 12.58
N SER A 118 9.96 -23.40 12.88
CA SER A 118 9.82 -23.16 12.62
C SER A 118 9.86 -23.24 12.45
#